data_cf5bcd39d0af68cbf07ba5eb25c96256
#
_entry.id   cf5bcd39d0af68cbf07ba5eb25c96256
#
_cell.length_a   1.000
_cell.length_b   1.000
_cell.length_c   1.000
_cell.angle_alpha   90.00
_cell.angle_beta   90.00
_cell.angle_gamma   90.00
#
_symmetry.space_group_name_H-M   'P 1'
#
loop_
_entity.id
_entity.type
_entity.pdbx_description
1 polymer ?
#
loop_
_entity_poly.entity_id
_entity_poly.type
_entity_poly.pdbx_seq_one_letter_code
_entity_poly.pdbx_strand_id
1 'polypeptide(L)'
;KSTNLYFKNFFDWWPQKWAYIFSLLLAVISSLIAYYLGLPLPWMLGPLIGCGFFAAIGKPVKIGKKPRPICRALLGCTIGANFGPEILNRFSEIGVSLLFIPGFVLIMGLTTFLYLSKIMKMDRSTSIYGSIPGGLNEMVILGQEIGADPRTLVLIHATRIVVVVFLASLVILFVPNLGVEDLPEPDLFYNWKQTPIVILVSLIGWFLAVKLKIPGPTIIGPMILSAAAHIFQIVDAMPMYIIVISVQILLGSALGCLFKNITLKEMSGPILAGLVTTLIAIIPLILSLIHISEPTRRKR
;
A
#
# COMPACT_ATOMS: atom_id res chain seq x y z
N LYS A 1 18.05 33.16 8.94
CA LYS A 1 16.81 33.31 8.12
C LYS A 1 17.09 33.55 6.62
N SER A 2 18.26 33.95 6.18
CA SER A 2 18.61 34.31 4.78
C SER A 2 19.04 33.11 3.91
N THR A 3 19.63 32.09 4.48
CA THR A 3 20.13 30.91 3.74
C THR A 3 19.02 30.03 3.17
N ASN A 4 17.84 30.01 3.80
CA ASN A 4 16.70 29.22 3.33
C ASN A 4 15.99 29.79 2.08
N LEU A 5 16.12 31.12 1.83
CA LEU A 5 15.52 31.77 0.65
C LEU A 5 16.32 31.49 -0.65
N TYR A 6 17.66 31.46 -0.56
CA TYR A 6 18.48 31.17 -1.73
C TYR A 6 18.34 29.73 -2.24
N PHE A 7 18.20 28.76 -1.33
CA PHE A 7 17.97 27.36 -1.71
C PHE A 7 16.58 27.16 -2.30
N LYS A 8 15.56 27.89 -1.85
CA LYS A 8 14.20 27.81 -2.38
C LYS A 8 14.09 28.26 -3.82
N ASN A 9 14.74 29.37 -4.16
CA ASN A 9 14.72 29.97 -5.52
C ASN A 9 15.52 29.17 -6.55
N PHE A 10 16.59 28.44 -6.15
CA PHE A 10 17.40 27.64 -7.06
C PHE A 10 16.63 26.42 -7.58
N PHE A 11 15.71 25.86 -6.77
CA PHE A 11 14.91 24.68 -7.17
C PHE A 11 13.60 25.02 -7.88
N ASP A 12 13.09 26.23 -7.79
CA ASP A 12 11.90 26.67 -8.54
C ASP A 12 12.19 26.80 -10.04
N TRP A 13 13.45 27.00 -10.43
CA TRP A 13 13.91 27.04 -11.83
C TRP A 13 14.22 25.67 -12.42
N TRP A 14 14.17 24.58 -11.63
CA TRP A 14 14.50 23.24 -12.12
C TRP A 14 13.40 22.74 -13.08
N PRO A 15 13.73 22.47 -14.37
CA PRO A 15 12.74 21.98 -15.33
C PRO A 15 12.03 20.74 -14.76
N GLN A 16 10.73 20.66 -14.92
CA GLN A 16 9.92 19.55 -14.37
C GLN A 16 10.47 18.17 -14.77
N LYS A 17 11.05 18.07 -15.96
CA LYS A 17 11.67 16.84 -16.48
C LYS A 17 12.81 16.33 -15.59
N TRP A 18 13.67 17.23 -15.11
CA TRP A 18 14.79 16.88 -14.22
C TRP A 18 14.31 16.42 -12.84
N ALA A 19 13.24 16.98 -12.32
CA ALA A 19 12.65 16.54 -11.06
C ALA A 19 12.13 15.10 -11.16
N TYR A 20 11.56 14.69 -12.29
CA TYR A 20 11.17 13.31 -12.53
C TYR A 20 12.36 12.35 -12.62
N ILE A 21 13.38 12.72 -13.39
CA ILE A 21 14.61 11.91 -13.53
C ILE A 21 15.30 11.76 -12.16
N PHE A 22 15.46 12.85 -11.44
CA PHE A 22 16.03 12.83 -10.08
C PHE A 22 15.23 11.90 -9.15
N SER A 23 13.89 11.99 -9.18
CA SER A 23 13.05 11.15 -8.34
C SER A 23 13.14 9.66 -8.69
N LEU A 24 13.24 9.34 -9.99
CA LEU A 24 13.40 7.94 -10.43
C LEU A 24 14.78 7.38 -10.06
N LEU A 25 15.84 8.16 -10.27
CA LEU A 25 17.20 7.77 -9.87
C LEU A 25 17.27 7.55 -8.36
N LEU A 26 16.74 8.49 -7.58
CA LEU A 26 16.66 8.40 -6.14
C LEU A 26 15.89 7.15 -5.70
N ALA A 27 14.76 6.86 -6.36
CA ALA A 27 13.94 5.70 -6.08
C ALA A 27 14.70 4.39 -6.32
N VAL A 28 15.40 4.28 -7.44
CA VAL A 28 16.21 3.09 -7.75
C VAL A 28 17.36 2.93 -6.76
N ILE A 29 18.11 4.01 -6.49
CA ILE A 29 19.24 3.97 -5.55
C ILE A 29 18.77 3.59 -4.15
N SER A 30 17.69 4.19 -3.66
CA SER A 30 17.16 3.86 -2.33
C SER A 30 16.58 2.44 -2.27
N SER A 31 16.03 1.92 -3.37
CA SER A 31 15.63 0.51 -3.46
C SER A 31 16.81 -0.45 -3.35
N LEU A 32 17.89 -0.16 -4.07
CA LEU A 32 19.12 -0.96 -4.00
C LEU A 32 19.74 -0.93 -2.61
N ILE A 33 19.81 0.25 -1.98
CA ILE A 33 20.28 0.37 -0.59
C ILE A 33 19.43 -0.49 0.34
N ALA A 34 18.10 -0.40 0.22
CA ALA A 34 17.17 -1.18 1.02
C ALA A 34 17.34 -2.70 0.80
N TYR A 35 17.61 -3.12 -0.45
CA TYR A 35 17.87 -4.51 -0.81
C TYR A 35 19.17 -5.02 -0.15
N TYR A 36 20.26 -4.28 -0.26
CA TYR A 36 21.53 -4.66 0.37
C TYR A 36 21.51 -4.63 1.90
N LEU A 37 20.65 -3.81 2.50
CA LEU A 37 20.40 -3.78 3.94
C LEU A 37 19.50 -4.92 4.42
N GLY A 38 19.01 -5.79 3.53
CA GLY A 38 18.10 -6.86 3.88
C GLY A 38 16.72 -6.36 4.34
N LEU A 39 16.33 -5.13 3.94
CA LEU A 39 15.02 -4.63 4.30
C LEU A 39 13.93 -5.41 3.57
N PRO A 40 12.85 -5.75 4.26
CA PRO A 40 11.73 -6.42 3.63
C PRO A 40 11.03 -5.48 2.63
N LEU A 41 10.51 -6.06 1.54
CA LEU A 41 9.93 -5.30 0.42
C LEU A 41 10.81 -4.12 -0.05
N PRO A 42 12.08 -4.36 -0.36
CA PRO A 42 13.07 -3.30 -0.57
C PRO A 42 12.69 -2.37 -1.73
N TRP A 43 12.05 -2.94 -2.76
CA TRP A 43 11.62 -2.22 -3.96
C TRP A 43 10.44 -1.25 -3.72
N MET A 44 9.75 -1.37 -2.59
CA MET A 44 8.68 -0.46 -2.18
C MET A 44 9.11 0.45 -1.02
N LEU A 45 9.72 -0.12 0.04
CA LEU A 45 10.15 0.65 1.21
C LEU A 45 11.32 1.57 0.91
N GLY A 46 12.30 1.14 0.12
CA GLY A 46 13.43 1.95 -0.27
C GLY A 46 13.01 3.28 -0.90
N PRO A 47 12.25 3.28 -2.00
CA PRO A 47 11.77 4.51 -2.64
C PRO A 47 10.84 5.33 -1.75
N LEU A 48 10.01 4.68 -0.93
CA LEU A 48 9.12 5.38 0.00
C LEU A 48 9.92 6.19 1.02
N ILE A 49 10.93 5.58 1.64
CA ILE A 49 11.80 6.24 2.61
C ILE A 49 12.69 7.28 1.91
N GLY A 50 13.36 6.91 0.82
CA GLY A 50 14.26 7.80 0.09
C GLY A 50 13.53 9.03 -0.45
N CYS A 51 12.49 8.84 -1.27
CA CYS A 51 11.71 9.96 -1.80
C CYS A 51 11.00 10.75 -0.69
N GLY A 52 10.53 10.08 0.36
CA GLY A 52 9.89 10.70 1.51
C GLY A 52 10.83 11.63 2.27
N PHE A 53 12.03 11.17 2.56
CA PHE A 53 13.07 11.99 3.20
C PHE A 53 13.41 13.23 2.39
N PHE A 54 13.69 13.06 1.09
CA PHE A 54 14.01 14.19 0.23
C PHE A 54 12.82 15.14 0.02
N ALA A 55 11.60 14.63 -0.02
CA ALA A 55 10.38 15.44 -0.08
C ALA A 55 10.18 16.27 1.20
N ALA A 56 10.43 15.68 2.39
CA ALA A 56 10.30 16.35 3.68
C ALA A 56 11.30 17.49 3.85
N ILE A 57 12.55 17.33 3.35
CA ILE A 57 13.57 18.40 3.36
C ILE A 57 13.40 19.43 2.23
N GLY A 58 12.26 19.37 1.49
CA GLY A 58 11.91 20.38 0.49
C GLY A 58 12.58 20.23 -0.87
N LYS A 59 13.23 19.07 -1.15
CA LYS A 59 13.82 18.83 -2.48
C LYS A 59 12.74 18.54 -3.53
N PRO A 60 13.01 18.81 -4.82
CA PRO A 60 12.01 18.69 -5.90
C PRO A 60 11.76 17.25 -6.30
N VAL A 61 11.18 16.44 -5.39
CA VAL A 61 10.79 15.06 -5.69
C VAL A 61 9.38 15.06 -6.29
N LYS A 62 9.24 14.46 -7.46
CA LYS A 62 7.97 14.35 -8.18
C LYS A 62 7.86 13.01 -8.92
N ILE A 63 6.71 12.35 -8.80
CA ILE A 63 6.35 11.18 -9.61
C ILE A 63 5.07 11.47 -10.38
N GLY A 64 5.03 11.08 -11.65
CA GLY A 64 3.89 11.27 -12.52
C GLY A 64 2.60 10.67 -11.94
N LYS A 65 1.48 11.36 -12.14
CA LYS A 65 0.17 10.85 -11.71
C LYS A 65 -0.38 9.80 -12.70
N LYS A 66 -0.05 9.92 -13.99
CA LYS A 66 -0.58 9.07 -15.08
C LYS A 66 -0.25 7.58 -14.94
N PRO A 67 0.96 7.13 -14.57
CA PRO A 67 1.27 5.71 -14.45
C PRO A 67 0.65 5.03 -13.22
N ARG A 68 0.25 5.77 -12.21
CA ARG A 68 -0.26 5.20 -10.94
C ARG A 68 -1.47 4.27 -11.10
N PRO A 69 -2.51 4.58 -11.89
CA PRO A 69 -3.64 3.67 -12.10
C PRO A 69 -3.21 2.36 -12.77
N ILE A 70 -2.31 2.43 -13.76
CA ILE A 70 -1.76 1.25 -14.45
C ILE A 70 -0.96 0.38 -13.46
N CYS A 71 -0.10 1.00 -12.65
CA CYS A 71 0.65 0.28 -11.60
C CYS A 71 -0.28 -0.41 -10.60
N ARG A 72 -1.37 0.24 -10.21
CA ARG A 72 -2.38 -0.36 -9.33
C ARG A 72 -3.09 -1.54 -9.99
N ALA A 73 -3.40 -1.44 -11.28
CA ALA A 73 -4.05 -2.52 -12.02
C ALA A 73 -3.14 -3.75 -12.14
N LEU A 74 -1.87 -3.55 -12.45
CA LEU A 74 -0.87 -4.63 -12.47
C LEU A 74 -0.67 -5.25 -11.08
N LEU A 75 -0.61 -4.43 -10.03
CA LEU A 75 -0.52 -4.92 -8.65
C LEU A 75 -1.76 -5.73 -8.27
N GLY A 76 -2.96 -5.24 -8.61
CA GLY A 76 -4.20 -5.99 -8.39
C GLY A 76 -4.19 -7.35 -9.09
N CYS A 77 -3.76 -7.39 -10.36
CA CYS A 77 -3.62 -8.63 -11.11
C CYS A 77 -2.62 -9.59 -10.46
N THR A 78 -1.47 -9.08 -9.98
CA THR A 78 -0.47 -9.89 -9.26
C THR A 78 -1.04 -10.48 -7.98
N ILE A 79 -1.80 -9.70 -7.21
CA ILE A 79 -2.46 -10.20 -5.99
C ILE A 79 -3.49 -11.28 -6.36
N GLY A 80 -4.29 -11.04 -7.39
CA GLY A 80 -5.28 -12.01 -7.86
C GLY A 80 -4.68 -13.33 -8.34
N ALA A 81 -3.51 -13.28 -8.99
CA ALA A 81 -2.81 -14.46 -9.49
C ALA A 81 -2.32 -15.43 -8.38
N ASN A 82 -2.26 -14.96 -7.12
CA ASN A 82 -1.94 -15.84 -5.99
C ASN A 82 -3.14 -16.70 -5.50
N PHE A 83 -4.33 -16.50 -6.06
CA PHE A 83 -5.50 -17.30 -5.73
C PHE A 83 -5.61 -18.50 -6.68
N GLY A 84 -5.13 -19.66 -6.24
CA GLY A 84 -5.24 -20.91 -7.00
C GLY A 84 -6.56 -21.67 -6.77
N PRO A 85 -6.79 -22.79 -7.48
CA PRO A 85 -7.98 -23.63 -7.32
C PRO A 85 -8.11 -24.24 -5.92
N GLU A 86 -7.03 -24.32 -5.14
CA GLU A 86 -7.05 -24.81 -3.76
C GLU A 86 -7.95 -23.96 -2.83
N ILE A 87 -8.21 -22.70 -3.19
CA ILE A 87 -9.06 -21.81 -2.42
C ILE A 87 -10.52 -22.30 -2.39
N LEU A 88 -10.95 -23.00 -3.46
CA LEU A 88 -12.29 -23.61 -3.52
C LEU A 88 -12.45 -24.70 -2.48
N ASN A 89 -11.41 -25.49 -2.24
CA ASN A 89 -11.40 -26.56 -1.24
C ASN A 89 -11.41 -26.03 0.19
N ARG A 90 -10.88 -24.80 0.40
CA ARG A 90 -10.87 -24.14 1.71
C ARG A 90 -11.99 -23.10 1.88
N PHE A 91 -12.93 -23.05 0.94
CA PHE A 91 -13.98 -22.03 0.94
C PHE A 91 -14.85 -22.04 2.20
N SER A 92 -15.11 -23.22 2.76
CA SER A 92 -15.87 -23.36 4.01
C SER A 92 -15.14 -22.75 5.22
N GLU A 93 -13.82 -22.92 5.30
CA GLU A 93 -12.99 -22.35 6.38
C GLU A 93 -12.85 -20.83 6.21
N ILE A 94 -12.58 -20.37 4.98
CA ILE A 94 -12.41 -18.95 4.64
C ILE A 94 -13.75 -18.20 4.76
N GLY A 95 -14.87 -18.84 4.37
CA GLY A 95 -16.21 -18.24 4.39
C GLY A 95 -16.63 -17.80 5.80
N VAL A 96 -16.34 -18.63 6.81
CA VAL A 96 -16.61 -18.29 8.22
C VAL A 96 -15.77 -17.07 8.63
N SER A 97 -14.48 -17.04 8.28
CA SER A 97 -13.60 -15.90 8.58
C SER A 97 -14.07 -14.61 7.90
N LEU A 98 -14.55 -14.69 6.65
CA LEU A 98 -15.07 -13.55 5.89
C LEU A 98 -16.31 -12.93 6.56
N LEU A 99 -17.14 -13.75 7.24
CA LEU A 99 -18.33 -13.25 7.94
C LEU A 99 -17.98 -12.32 9.12
N PHE A 100 -16.82 -12.54 9.75
CA PHE A 100 -16.35 -11.70 10.87
C PHE A 100 -15.69 -10.39 10.43
N ILE A 101 -15.25 -10.26 9.16
CA ILE A 101 -14.56 -9.07 8.65
C ILE A 101 -15.38 -7.79 8.83
N PRO A 102 -16.70 -7.72 8.46
CA PRO A 102 -17.48 -6.51 8.65
C PRO A 102 -17.57 -6.06 10.11
N GLY A 103 -17.78 -6.99 11.03
CA GLY A 103 -17.78 -6.72 12.47
C GLY A 103 -16.45 -6.19 12.97
N PHE A 104 -15.37 -6.82 12.53
CA PHE A 104 -14.00 -6.37 12.82
C PHE A 104 -13.73 -4.95 12.32
N VAL A 105 -14.09 -4.65 11.07
CA VAL A 105 -13.90 -3.33 10.44
C VAL A 105 -14.71 -2.26 11.18
N LEU A 106 -15.94 -2.57 11.61
CA LEU A 106 -16.78 -1.65 12.39
C LEU A 106 -16.15 -1.35 13.77
N ILE A 107 -15.73 -2.37 14.50
CA ILE A 107 -15.08 -2.19 15.82
C ILE A 107 -13.79 -1.38 15.68
N MET A 108 -12.95 -1.73 14.72
CA MET A 108 -11.71 -1.04 14.44
C MET A 108 -11.96 0.42 14.05
N GLY A 109 -12.92 0.68 13.15
CA GLY A 109 -13.30 2.02 12.73
C GLY A 109 -13.81 2.85 13.88
N LEU A 110 -14.68 2.30 14.73
CA LEU A 110 -15.24 3.00 15.89
C LEU A 110 -14.15 3.31 16.94
N THR A 111 -13.31 2.37 17.29
CA THR A 111 -12.22 2.60 18.25
C THR A 111 -11.21 3.63 17.73
N THR A 112 -10.88 3.58 16.46
CA THR A 112 -10.02 4.57 15.80
C THR A 112 -10.69 5.95 15.78
N PHE A 113 -11.98 6.04 15.47
CA PHE A 113 -12.75 7.30 15.50
C PHE A 113 -12.76 7.92 16.89
N LEU A 114 -13.02 7.13 17.92
CA LEU A 114 -13.01 7.60 19.31
C LEU A 114 -11.61 8.10 19.72
N TYR A 115 -10.57 7.43 19.31
CA TYR A 115 -9.19 7.87 19.54
C TYR A 115 -8.89 9.21 18.87
N LEU A 116 -9.18 9.35 17.57
CA LEU A 116 -8.91 10.57 16.81
C LEU A 116 -9.74 11.76 17.33
N SER A 117 -11.03 11.55 17.62
CA SER A 117 -11.93 12.62 18.05
C SER A 117 -11.75 13.02 19.51
N LYS A 118 -11.58 12.07 20.43
CA LYS A 118 -11.55 12.36 21.89
C LYS A 118 -10.13 12.57 22.41
N ILE A 119 -9.16 11.78 21.97
CA ILE A 119 -7.77 11.85 22.47
C ILE A 119 -6.96 12.83 21.66
N MET A 120 -6.95 12.68 20.33
CA MET A 120 -6.23 13.59 19.43
C MET A 120 -6.95 14.91 19.20
N LYS A 121 -8.23 15.03 19.62
CA LYS A 121 -9.08 16.24 19.50
C LYS A 121 -9.16 16.77 18.07
N MET A 122 -9.12 15.88 17.08
CA MET A 122 -9.31 16.23 15.68
C MET A 122 -10.78 16.56 15.41
N ASP A 123 -11.04 17.38 14.40
CA ASP A 123 -12.41 17.69 13.96
C ASP A 123 -13.15 16.40 13.54
N ARG A 124 -14.48 16.46 13.58
CA ARG A 124 -15.34 15.30 13.34
C ARG A 124 -15.13 14.68 11.95
N SER A 125 -15.03 15.52 10.93
CA SER A 125 -14.86 15.08 9.54
C SER A 125 -13.52 14.38 9.34
N THR A 126 -12.42 14.96 9.84
CA THR A 126 -11.09 14.35 9.79
C THR A 126 -11.04 13.05 10.60
N SER A 127 -11.70 13.01 11.76
CA SER A 127 -11.76 11.79 12.59
C SER A 127 -12.54 10.66 11.92
N ILE A 128 -13.65 10.94 11.22
CA ILE A 128 -14.42 9.93 10.48
C ILE A 128 -13.58 9.36 9.34
N TYR A 129 -13.09 10.21 8.45
CA TYR A 129 -12.34 9.74 7.28
C TYR A 129 -10.94 9.21 7.62
N GLY A 130 -10.33 9.68 8.70
CA GLY A 130 -9.09 9.12 9.24
C GLY A 130 -9.26 7.75 9.87
N SER A 131 -10.47 7.40 10.34
CA SER A 131 -10.76 6.11 10.98
C SER A 131 -11.12 5.00 9.98
N ILE A 132 -11.75 5.36 8.86
CA ILE A 132 -12.20 4.38 7.86
C ILE A 132 -11.00 3.76 7.14
N PRO A 133 -10.86 2.42 7.10
CA PRO A 133 -9.88 1.77 6.26
C PRO A 133 -10.30 1.87 4.80
N GLY A 134 -9.56 2.62 4.00
CA GLY A 134 -9.89 2.85 2.59
C GLY A 134 -8.68 3.30 1.78
N GLY A 135 -8.87 3.46 0.47
CA GLY A 135 -7.83 3.99 -0.42
C GLY A 135 -7.48 5.42 -0.05
N LEU A 136 -6.17 5.72 0.03
CA LEU A 136 -5.68 7.03 0.48
C LEU A 136 -6.32 8.18 -0.33
N ASN A 137 -6.36 8.03 -1.67
CA ASN A 137 -6.87 9.11 -2.52
C ASN A 137 -8.38 9.31 -2.32
N GLU A 138 -9.13 8.22 -2.24
CA GLU A 138 -10.57 8.21 -2.08
C GLU A 138 -10.96 8.84 -0.74
N MET A 139 -10.28 8.44 0.35
CA MET A 139 -10.56 8.99 1.68
C MET A 139 -10.20 10.46 1.79
N VAL A 140 -9.13 10.91 1.14
CA VAL A 140 -8.74 12.33 1.12
C VAL A 140 -9.75 13.17 0.32
N ILE A 141 -10.18 12.69 -0.86
CA ILE A 141 -11.14 13.44 -1.70
C ILE A 141 -12.49 13.53 -1.02
N LEU A 142 -13.06 12.41 -0.58
CA LEU A 142 -14.36 12.38 0.10
C LEU A 142 -14.34 13.18 1.42
N GLY A 143 -13.24 13.05 2.18
CA GLY A 143 -13.07 13.82 3.41
C GLY A 143 -13.02 15.32 3.15
N GLN A 144 -12.32 15.75 2.10
CA GLN A 144 -12.23 17.15 1.72
C GLN A 144 -13.59 17.75 1.33
N GLU A 145 -14.47 16.98 0.65
CA GLU A 145 -15.82 17.40 0.28
C GLU A 145 -16.68 17.75 1.48
N ILE A 146 -16.44 17.14 2.65
CA ILE A 146 -17.17 17.41 3.89
C ILE A 146 -16.37 18.22 4.91
N GLY A 147 -15.27 18.88 4.48
CA GLY A 147 -14.51 19.81 5.29
C GLY A 147 -13.44 19.20 6.19
N ALA A 148 -13.01 17.94 5.94
CA ALA A 148 -11.87 17.36 6.62
C ALA A 148 -10.54 17.99 6.16
N ASP A 149 -9.52 18.01 7.04
CA ASP A 149 -8.18 18.47 6.67
C ASP A 149 -7.46 17.43 5.78
N PRO A 150 -7.25 17.73 4.48
CA PRO A 150 -6.66 16.78 3.56
C PRO A 150 -5.20 16.46 3.89
N ARG A 151 -4.46 17.38 4.53
CA ARG A 151 -3.05 17.15 4.91
C ARG A 151 -2.98 16.12 6.03
N THR A 152 -3.79 16.28 7.05
CA THR A 152 -3.89 15.35 8.17
C THR A 152 -4.35 13.97 7.69
N LEU A 153 -5.36 13.90 6.82
CA LEU A 153 -5.82 12.62 6.25
C LEU A 153 -4.71 11.91 5.47
N VAL A 154 -3.98 12.64 4.59
CA VAL A 154 -2.86 12.07 3.84
C VAL A 154 -1.81 11.48 4.78
N LEU A 155 -1.44 12.20 5.85
CA LEU A 155 -0.44 11.73 6.80
C LEU A 155 -0.90 10.51 7.59
N ILE A 156 -2.12 10.50 8.10
CA ILE A 156 -2.68 9.35 8.84
C ILE A 156 -2.67 8.10 7.95
N HIS A 157 -3.22 8.20 6.74
CA HIS A 157 -3.32 7.06 5.84
C HIS A 157 -1.95 6.61 5.29
N ALA A 158 -1.06 7.55 4.94
CA ALA A 158 0.28 7.22 4.50
C ALA A 158 1.07 6.51 5.61
N THR A 159 1.03 7.03 6.84
CA THR A 159 1.68 6.40 7.99
C THR A 159 1.13 5.01 8.24
N ARG A 160 -0.20 4.82 8.18
CA ARG A 160 -0.82 3.50 8.31
C ARG A 160 -0.28 2.51 7.28
N ILE A 161 -0.19 2.91 6.01
CA ILE A 161 0.35 2.06 4.94
C ILE A 161 1.82 1.70 5.24
N VAL A 162 2.65 2.69 5.59
CA VAL A 162 4.06 2.47 5.94
C VAL A 162 4.21 1.49 7.08
N VAL A 163 3.45 1.71 8.17
CA VAL A 163 3.52 0.86 9.37
C VAL A 163 3.05 -0.56 9.09
N VAL A 164 1.94 -0.72 8.36
CA VAL A 164 1.44 -2.06 7.97
C VAL A 164 2.47 -2.80 7.12
N VAL A 165 3.03 -2.14 6.10
CA VAL A 165 4.05 -2.74 5.24
C VAL A 165 5.29 -3.11 6.06
N PHE A 166 5.76 -2.23 6.93
CA PHE A 166 6.91 -2.49 7.78
C PHE A 166 6.67 -3.64 8.77
N LEU A 167 5.51 -3.66 9.45
CA LEU A 167 5.16 -4.73 10.39
C LEU A 167 4.94 -6.07 9.69
N ALA A 168 4.25 -6.08 8.54
CA ALA A 168 4.10 -7.30 7.73
C ALA A 168 5.47 -7.89 7.36
N SER A 169 6.39 -7.04 7.04
CA SER A 169 7.76 -7.40 6.71
C SER A 169 8.55 -7.93 7.90
N LEU A 170 8.37 -7.34 9.08
CA LEU A 170 8.95 -7.87 10.32
C LEU A 170 8.37 -9.25 10.68
N VAL A 171 7.07 -9.45 10.46
CA VAL A 171 6.45 -10.77 10.68
C VAL A 171 7.10 -11.83 9.79
N ILE A 172 7.33 -11.53 8.51
CA ILE A 172 8.02 -12.44 7.58
C ILE A 172 9.45 -12.75 8.09
N LEU A 173 10.15 -11.75 8.62
CA LEU A 173 11.53 -11.91 9.11
C LEU A 173 11.61 -12.73 10.42
N PHE A 174 10.65 -12.55 11.35
CA PHE A 174 10.74 -13.14 12.69
C PHE A 174 9.91 -14.41 12.89
N VAL A 175 9.02 -14.75 11.97
CA VAL A 175 8.23 -15.99 12.05
C VAL A 175 8.85 -17.04 11.11
N PRO A 176 9.64 -17.98 11.62
CA PRO A 176 10.17 -19.07 10.81
C PRO A 176 9.04 -19.92 10.26
N ASN A 177 9.21 -20.46 9.06
CA ASN A 177 8.24 -21.36 8.39
C ASN A 177 6.96 -20.71 7.84
N LEU A 178 6.97 -19.41 7.54
CA LEU A 178 5.91 -18.80 6.70
C LEU A 178 5.98 -19.23 5.22
N GLY A 179 6.84 -20.19 4.89
CA GLY A 179 6.99 -20.72 3.53
C GLY A 179 7.66 -19.75 2.55
N VAL A 180 8.37 -18.74 3.05
CA VAL A 180 9.04 -17.72 2.22
C VAL A 180 10.53 -18.07 2.02
N GLU A 181 11.09 -18.94 2.86
CA GLU A 181 12.54 -19.22 2.88
C GLU A 181 13.03 -20.06 1.68
N ASP A 182 12.13 -20.78 1.00
CA ASP A 182 12.48 -21.70 -0.11
C ASP A 182 12.01 -21.20 -1.49
N LEU A 183 11.56 -19.95 -1.59
CA LEU A 183 11.22 -19.44 -2.92
C LEU A 183 12.50 -19.16 -3.70
N PRO A 184 12.73 -19.87 -4.84
CA PRO A 184 13.87 -19.58 -5.69
C PRO A 184 13.87 -18.09 -6.06
N GLU A 185 15.08 -17.49 -6.13
CA GLU A 185 15.18 -16.11 -6.61
C GLU A 185 14.43 -16.00 -7.94
N PRO A 186 13.42 -15.14 -8.04
CA PRO A 186 12.59 -15.08 -9.23
C PRO A 186 13.44 -14.55 -10.39
N ASP A 187 13.53 -15.33 -11.47
CA ASP A 187 14.10 -14.85 -12.71
C ASP A 187 13.34 -13.57 -13.14
N LEU A 188 14.09 -12.49 -13.36
CA LEU A 188 13.55 -11.19 -13.71
C LEU A 188 12.62 -11.22 -14.93
N PHE A 189 12.92 -12.11 -15.89
CA PHE A 189 12.22 -12.22 -17.16
C PHE A 189 11.39 -13.49 -17.30
N TYR A 190 11.29 -14.29 -16.25
CA TYR A 190 10.41 -15.44 -16.25
C TYR A 190 8.99 -15.05 -16.67
N ASN A 191 8.35 -15.88 -17.50
CA ASN A 191 6.99 -15.65 -18.03
C ASN A 191 6.83 -14.41 -18.96
N TRP A 192 7.86 -13.93 -19.62
CA TRP A 192 7.72 -12.80 -20.54
C TRP A 192 6.65 -13.01 -21.64
N LYS A 193 6.45 -14.26 -22.11
CA LYS A 193 5.44 -14.65 -23.10
C LYS A 193 4.01 -14.49 -22.58
N GLN A 194 3.81 -14.57 -21.27
CA GLN A 194 2.50 -14.47 -20.62
C GLN A 194 2.17 -13.02 -20.23
N THR A 195 3.14 -12.13 -20.28
CA THR A 195 2.96 -10.70 -19.92
C THR A 195 1.80 -10.02 -20.67
N PRO A 196 1.60 -10.23 -22.00
CA PRO A 196 0.45 -9.67 -22.69
C PRO A 196 -0.91 -10.10 -22.10
N ILE A 197 -1.00 -11.35 -21.65
CA ILE A 197 -2.20 -11.90 -20.99
C ILE A 197 -2.45 -11.18 -19.67
N VAL A 198 -1.41 -11.01 -18.86
CA VAL A 198 -1.46 -10.28 -17.57
C VAL A 198 -1.95 -8.84 -17.80
N ILE A 199 -1.39 -8.16 -18.78
CA ILE A 199 -1.81 -6.79 -19.14
C ILE A 199 -3.28 -6.77 -19.58
N LEU A 200 -3.69 -7.71 -20.42
CA LEU A 200 -5.06 -7.80 -20.93
C LEU A 200 -6.05 -8.04 -19.77
N VAL A 201 -5.78 -9.01 -18.90
CA VAL A 201 -6.60 -9.30 -17.70
C VAL A 201 -6.68 -8.05 -16.80
N SER A 202 -5.55 -7.36 -16.61
CA SER A 202 -5.52 -6.13 -15.80
C SER A 202 -6.40 -5.03 -16.37
N LEU A 203 -6.35 -4.81 -17.70
CA LEU A 203 -7.13 -3.77 -18.36
C LEU A 203 -8.62 -4.10 -18.40
N ILE A 204 -8.97 -5.35 -18.73
CA ILE A 204 -10.37 -5.81 -18.72
C ILE A 204 -10.97 -5.72 -17.33
N GLY A 205 -10.26 -6.20 -16.31
CA GLY A 205 -10.70 -6.13 -14.91
C GLY A 205 -10.91 -4.68 -14.45
N TRP A 206 -10.00 -3.78 -14.80
CA TRP A 206 -10.16 -2.35 -14.52
C TRP A 206 -11.39 -1.76 -15.22
N PHE A 207 -11.54 -2.01 -16.52
CA PHE A 207 -12.69 -1.52 -17.30
C PHE A 207 -14.02 -2.00 -16.73
N LEU A 208 -14.14 -3.31 -16.42
CA LEU A 208 -15.33 -3.90 -15.83
C LEU A 208 -15.66 -3.28 -14.48
N ALA A 209 -14.66 -3.10 -13.62
CA ALA A 209 -14.86 -2.50 -12.29
C ALA A 209 -15.32 -1.04 -12.36
N VAL A 210 -14.80 -0.25 -13.31
CA VAL A 210 -15.27 1.12 -13.57
C VAL A 210 -16.73 1.11 -14.02
N LYS A 211 -17.09 0.21 -14.95
CA LYS A 211 -18.47 0.09 -15.49
C LYS A 211 -19.45 -0.35 -14.39
N LEU A 212 -19.04 -1.25 -13.50
CA LEU A 212 -19.83 -1.75 -12.39
C LEU A 212 -19.80 -0.82 -11.16
N LYS A 213 -19.09 0.33 -11.24
CA LYS A 213 -18.94 1.30 -10.14
C LYS A 213 -18.37 0.67 -8.86
N ILE A 214 -17.49 -0.30 -8.98
CA ILE A 214 -16.83 -0.95 -7.83
C ILE A 214 -15.87 0.07 -7.18
N PRO A 215 -15.87 0.21 -5.85
CA PRO A 215 -14.92 1.09 -5.17
C PRO A 215 -13.47 0.60 -5.37
N GLY A 216 -12.53 1.51 -5.59
CA GLY A 216 -11.13 1.15 -5.88
C GLY A 216 -10.94 0.37 -7.19
N PRO A 217 -11.58 0.78 -8.32
CA PRO A 217 -11.68 -0.02 -9.54
C PRO A 217 -10.33 -0.39 -10.15
N THR A 218 -9.31 0.42 -9.92
CA THR A 218 -7.95 0.22 -10.46
C THR A 218 -7.20 -0.96 -9.83
N ILE A 219 -7.57 -1.40 -8.62
CA ILE A 219 -6.95 -2.54 -7.93
C ILE A 219 -7.92 -3.71 -7.87
N ILE A 220 -9.14 -3.46 -7.38
CA ILE A 220 -10.11 -4.52 -7.06
C ILE A 220 -10.59 -5.22 -8.33
N GLY A 221 -10.81 -4.50 -9.41
CA GLY A 221 -11.24 -5.09 -10.67
C GLY A 221 -10.24 -6.09 -11.25
N PRO A 222 -8.99 -5.67 -11.52
CA PRO A 222 -7.94 -6.59 -11.95
C PRO A 222 -7.71 -7.75 -10.99
N MET A 223 -7.77 -7.52 -9.67
CA MET A 223 -7.60 -8.55 -8.65
C MET A 223 -8.69 -9.62 -8.74
N ILE A 224 -9.95 -9.22 -8.80
CA ILE A 224 -11.08 -10.17 -8.90
C ILE A 224 -11.01 -10.95 -10.21
N LEU A 225 -10.78 -10.27 -11.35
CA LEU A 225 -10.74 -10.96 -12.63
C LEU A 225 -9.55 -11.92 -12.72
N SER A 226 -8.38 -11.51 -12.25
CA SER A 226 -7.20 -12.37 -12.19
C SER A 226 -7.43 -13.56 -11.25
N ALA A 227 -7.97 -13.35 -10.06
CA ALA A 227 -8.29 -14.43 -9.13
C ALA A 227 -9.28 -15.43 -9.76
N ALA A 228 -10.35 -14.95 -10.38
CA ALA A 228 -11.29 -15.81 -11.07
C ALA A 228 -10.61 -16.62 -12.20
N ALA A 229 -9.80 -15.96 -13.02
CA ALA A 229 -9.09 -16.62 -14.13
C ALA A 229 -8.14 -17.73 -13.64
N HIS A 230 -7.45 -17.54 -12.52
CA HIS A 230 -6.54 -18.55 -11.94
C HIS A 230 -7.31 -19.67 -11.19
N ILE A 231 -8.34 -19.33 -10.43
CA ILE A 231 -9.18 -20.32 -9.71
C ILE A 231 -9.83 -21.29 -10.71
N PHE A 232 -10.33 -20.78 -11.85
CA PHE A 232 -10.94 -21.61 -12.89
C PHE A 232 -9.92 -22.16 -13.90
N GLN A 233 -8.63 -21.96 -13.67
CA GLN A 233 -7.53 -22.46 -14.54
C GLN A 233 -7.67 -22.01 -16.00
N ILE A 234 -8.28 -20.83 -16.24
CA ILE A 234 -8.40 -20.24 -17.58
C ILE A 234 -7.06 -19.59 -17.98
N VAL A 235 -6.35 -19.03 -17.00
CA VAL A 235 -5.07 -18.36 -17.17
C VAL A 235 -4.14 -18.80 -16.05
N ASP A 236 -2.93 -19.20 -16.43
CA ASP A 236 -1.84 -19.50 -15.50
C ASP A 236 -0.67 -18.53 -15.74
N ALA A 237 -1.01 -17.25 -15.88
CA ALA A 237 -0.07 -16.20 -16.25
C ALA A 237 0.31 -15.36 -15.03
N MET A 238 1.58 -15.45 -14.63
CA MET A 238 2.18 -14.57 -13.63
C MET A 238 2.87 -13.37 -14.29
N PRO A 239 2.78 -12.16 -13.72
CA PRO A 239 3.53 -11.02 -14.24
C PRO A 239 5.03 -11.24 -14.07
N MET A 240 5.83 -10.77 -15.05
CA MET A 240 7.29 -10.78 -14.92
C MET A 240 7.71 -10.04 -13.65
N TYR A 241 8.71 -10.58 -12.96
CA TYR A 241 9.19 -10.01 -11.70
C TYR A 241 9.72 -8.58 -11.87
N ILE A 242 10.36 -8.26 -12.98
CA ILE A 242 10.80 -6.89 -13.30
C ILE A 242 9.63 -5.89 -13.38
N ILE A 243 8.46 -6.31 -13.82
CA ILE A 243 7.26 -5.47 -13.84
C ILE A 243 6.79 -5.21 -12.40
N VAL A 244 6.76 -6.26 -11.58
CA VAL A 244 6.38 -6.16 -10.16
C VAL A 244 7.32 -5.20 -9.41
N ILE A 245 8.64 -5.33 -9.60
CA ILE A 245 9.65 -4.41 -9.05
C ILE A 245 9.38 -2.98 -9.51
N SER A 246 9.20 -2.77 -10.82
CA SER A 246 8.97 -1.45 -11.39
C SER A 246 7.72 -0.78 -10.81
N VAL A 247 6.65 -1.55 -10.64
CA VAL A 247 5.39 -1.10 -10.02
C VAL A 247 5.62 -0.71 -8.55
N GLN A 248 6.34 -1.52 -7.80
CA GLN A 248 6.65 -1.25 -6.39
C GLN A 248 7.49 0.02 -6.24
N ILE A 249 8.52 0.22 -7.06
CA ILE A 249 9.36 1.43 -7.07
C ILE A 249 8.50 2.67 -7.34
N LEU A 250 7.63 2.62 -8.36
CA LEU A 250 6.78 3.75 -8.72
C LEU A 250 5.75 4.07 -7.62
N LEU A 251 5.11 3.06 -7.04
CA LEU A 251 4.13 3.24 -5.96
C LEU A 251 4.79 3.70 -4.66
N GLY A 252 5.92 3.12 -4.27
CA GLY A 252 6.70 3.55 -3.11
C GLY A 252 7.16 5.01 -3.25
N SER A 253 7.70 5.39 -4.41
CA SER A 253 8.07 6.78 -4.70
C SER A 253 6.88 7.73 -4.64
N ALA A 254 5.72 7.30 -5.19
CA ALA A 254 4.51 8.12 -5.18
C ALA A 254 4.01 8.38 -3.75
N LEU A 255 4.11 7.39 -2.87
CA LEU A 255 3.80 7.53 -1.44
C LEU A 255 4.82 8.44 -0.74
N GLY A 256 6.12 8.26 -1.01
CA GLY A 256 7.16 9.13 -0.46
C GLY A 256 6.96 10.61 -0.83
N CYS A 257 6.55 10.90 -2.07
CA CYS A 257 6.28 12.28 -2.52
C CYS A 257 5.12 12.97 -1.76
N LEU A 258 4.27 12.24 -1.03
CA LEU A 258 3.19 12.83 -0.24
C LEU A 258 3.70 13.65 0.95
N PHE A 259 4.92 13.38 1.43
CA PHE A 259 5.54 14.12 2.53
C PHE A 259 6.09 15.49 2.14
N LYS A 260 5.88 15.91 0.89
CA LYS A 260 6.34 17.21 0.39
C LYS A 260 5.66 18.39 1.08
N ASN A 261 6.45 19.39 1.46
CA ASN A 261 6.01 20.64 2.11
C ASN A 261 5.33 20.45 3.48
N ILE A 262 5.59 19.35 4.16
CA ILE A 262 5.10 19.10 5.51
C ILE A 262 6.29 19.22 6.46
N THR A 263 6.20 20.12 7.43
CA THR A 263 7.27 20.29 8.44
C THR A 263 7.24 19.10 9.43
N LEU A 264 8.41 18.73 9.96
CA LEU A 264 8.51 17.65 10.95
C LEU A 264 7.60 17.89 12.16
N LYS A 265 7.39 19.15 12.54
CA LYS A 265 6.51 19.52 13.66
C LYS A 265 5.03 19.29 13.33
N GLU A 266 4.60 19.59 12.10
CA GLU A 266 3.22 19.32 11.64
C GLU A 266 2.97 17.83 11.42
N MET A 267 4.00 17.04 11.16
CA MET A 267 3.92 15.61 10.94
C MET A 267 3.71 14.80 12.24
N SER A 268 4.21 15.28 13.38
CA SER A 268 4.28 14.47 14.61
C SER A 268 2.91 13.99 15.10
N GLY A 269 1.91 14.85 15.13
CA GLY A 269 0.55 14.49 15.56
C GLY A 269 -0.12 13.46 14.65
N PRO A 270 -0.27 13.76 13.33
CA PRO A 270 -0.88 12.82 12.37
C PRO A 270 -0.10 11.50 12.23
N ILE A 271 1.24 11.53 12.31
CA ILE A 271 2.05 10.30 12.30
C ILE A 271 1.77 9.46 13.54
N LEU A 272 1.76 10.08 14.73
CA LEU A 272 1.41 9.38 15.96
C LEU A 272 -0.03 8.81 15.87
N ALA A 273 -0.96 9.58 15.33
CA ALA A 273 -2.31 9.11 15.05
C ALA A 273 -2.32 7.90 14.11
N GLY A 274 -1.57 7.95 13.02
CA GLY A 274 -1.42 6.84 12.07
C GLY A 274 -0.80 5.59 12.72
N LEU A 275 0.24 5.74 13.53
CA LEU A 275 0.86 4.66 14.30
C LEU A 275 -0.13 4.00 15.25
N VAL A 276 -0.77 4.78 16.12
CA VAL A 276 -1.70 4.24 17.12
C VAL A 276 -2.92 3.60 16.46
N THR A 277 -3.48 4.20 15.42
CA THR A 277 -4.62 3.62 14.69
C THR A 277 -4.25 2.32 13.99
N THR A 278 -3.00 2.18 13.53
CA THR A 278 -2.50 0.92 12.98
C THR A 278 -2.35 -0.15 14.05
N LEU A 279 -1.81 0.20 15.20
CA LEU A 279 -1.70 -0.74 16.33
C LEU A 279 -3.07 -1.20 16.81
N ILE A 280 -4.05 -0.30 16.92
CA ILE A 280 -5.45 -0.63 17.24
C ILE A 280 -6.01 -1.65 16.23
N ALA A 281 -5.65 -1.53 14.94
CA ALA A 281 -6.09 -2.46 13.91
C ALA A 281 -5.39 -3.83 13.99
N ILE A 282 -4.12 -3.86 14.37
CA ILE A 282 -3.30 -5.09 14.35
C ILE A 282 -3.54 -5.95 15.59
N ILE A 283 -3.77 -5.37 16.76
CA ILE A 283 -3.98 -6.13 18.01
C ILE A 283 -5.12 -7.17 17.88
N PRO A 284 -6.32 -6.81 17.43
CA PRO A 284 -7.39 -7.79 17.22
C PRO A 284 -7.08 -8.81 16.13
N LEU A 285 -6.30 -8.43 15.11
CA LEU A 285 -5.87 -9.35 14.05
C LEU A 285 -4.95 -10.43 14.61
N ILE A 286 -3.97 -10.07 15.42
CA ILE A 286 -3.06 -11.01 16.08
C ILE A 286 -3.84 -11.93 17.02
N LEU A 287 -4.76 -11.38 17.82
CA LEU A 287 -5.60 -12.17 18.70
C LEU A 287 -6.46 -13.18 17.94
N SER A 288 -7.01 -12.78 16.80
CA SER A 288 -7.76 -13.67 15.90
C SER A 288 -6.89 -14.79 15.34
N LEU A 289 -5.66 -14.48 14.91
CA LEU A 289 -4.71 -15.49 14.41
C LEU A 289 -4.30 -16.49 15.50
N ILE A 290 -4.06 -16.04 16.73
CA ILE A 290 -3.74 -16.92 17.87
C ILE A 290 -4.93 -17.85 18.13
N HIS A 291 -6.15 -17.35 18.11
CA HIS A 291 -7.36 -18.13 18.34
C HIS A 291 -7.63 -19.18 17.26
N ILE A 292 -7.30 -18.88 16.01
CA ILE A 292 -7.43 -19.82 14.87
C ILE A 292 -6.34 -20.90 14.93
N SER A 293 -5.15 -20.61 15.47
CA SER A 293 -4.05 -21.57 15.53
C SER A 293 -4.13 -22.56 16.73
N GLU A 294 -4.86 -22.23 17.78
CA GLU A 294 -5.03 -23.10 18.97
C GLU A 294 -5.84 -24.39 18.77
N PRO A 295 -6.90 -24.47 17.93
CA PRO A 295 -7.67 -25.72 17.80
C PRO A 295 -6.90 -26.88 17.21
N THR A 296 -5.81 -26.62 16.49
CA THR A 296 -5.00 -27.69 15.86
C THR A 296 -4.02 -28.37 16.81
N ARG A 297 -3.71 -27.78 17.97
CA ARG A 297 -2.82 -28.39 18.99
C ARG A 297 -3.53 -29.37 19.94
N ARG A 298 -4.86 -29.35 20.03
CA ARG A 298 -5.63 -30.25 20.93
C ARG A 298 -6.04 -31.59 20.31
N LYS A 299 -5.69 -31.85 19.05
CA LYS A 299 -6.02 -33.09 18.32
C LYS A 299 -4.79 -33.90 17.88
N ARG A 300 -3.65 -33.75 18.60
CA ARG A 300 -2.50 -34.67 18.45
C ARG A 300 -2.17 -35.30 19.79
#